data_4654f6b91bc29a47dc9f7a09f14e9f76
#
_entry.id   4654f6b91bc29a47dc9f7a09f14e9f76
#
_cell.length_a   1.000
_cell.length_b   1.000
_cell.length_c   1.000
_cell.angle_alpha   90.00
_cell.angle_beta   90.00
_cell.angle_gamma   90.00
#
_symmetry.space_group_name_H-M   'P 1'
#
loop_
_entity.id
_entity.type
_entity.pdbx_description
1 polymer ?
#
loop_
_entity_poly.entity_id
_entity_poly.type
_entity_poly.pdbx_seq_one_letter_code
_entity_poly.pdbx_strand_id
1 'polypeptide(L)'
;MDPKLSMARVRLVIFDCDGVMFDSRQANEAYYNHVLAHFEKPPMNSQQSRYVHMHTADDSVAYLFGDDPLAEEALAYRRQISYFPFIPLMQMEPHLKAFLEYLRPTYKTAISTNRSDTMHRVLLDHGLQAYFDLVISSLDVKRPKPHPESLLRILSHFSLLPDEAIYVGDSEVDELAAKAAGIPLVAYKNRDLSAALHVEHFKGLQSLLEGKG
;
A
#
# COMPACT_ATOMS: atom_id res chain seq x y z
N MET A 1 -16.12 14.45 -15.33
CA MET A 1 -15.14 14.21 -16.43
C MET A 1 -13.86 13.79 -15.75
N ASP A 2 -13.47 12.52 -15.91
CA ASP A 2 -12.15 12.11 -15.44
C ASP A 2 -11.10 12.90 -16.21
N PRO A 3 -10.16 13.57 -15.52
CA PRO A 3 -9.07 14.22 -16.21
C PRO A 3 -8.30 13.15 -16.97
N LYS A 4 -8.27 13.24 -18.30
CA LYS A 4 -7.47 12.31 -19.12
C LYS A 4 -6.04 12.35 -18.59
N LEU A 5 -5.57 11.25 -18.04
CA LEU A 5 -4.20 11.10 -17.58
C LEU A 5 -3.24 11.42 -18.73
N SER A 6 -2.41 12.44 -18.56
CA SER A 6 -1.33 12.76 -19.48
C SER A 6 -0.01 12.33 -18.86
N MET A 7 0.56 11.24 -19.37
CA MET A 7 1.85 10.74 -18.89
C MET A 7 2.97 11.78 -18.98
N ALA A 8 2.88 12.71 -19.95
CA ALA A 8 3.86 13.79 -20.10
C ALA A 8 3.87 14.80 -18.93
N ARG A 9 2.81 14.84 -18.13
CA ARG A 9 2.73 15.71 -16.93
C ARG A 9 3.18 15.04 -15.66
N VAL A 10 3.30 13.70 -15.65
CA VAL A 10 3.66 12.95 -14.45
C VAL A 10 5.08 13.27 -14.02
N ARG A 11 5.23 13.66 -12.75
CA ARG A 11 6.49 14.00 -12.09
C ARG A 11 6.70 13.19 -10.81
N LEU A 12 5.63 12.55 -10.31
CA LEU A 12 5.62 11.80 -9.06
C LEU A 12 4.89 10.48 -9.26
N VAL A 13 5.52 9.39 -8.84
CA VAL A 13 4.90 8.07 -8.74
C VAL A 13 4.78 7.70 -7.26
N ILE A 14 3.55 7.50 -6.80
CA ILE A 14 3.23 7.10 -5.44
C ILE A 14 2.84 5.62 -5.46
N PHE A 15 3.33 4.82 -4.52
CA PHE A 15 3.09 3.39 -4.44
C PHE A 15 2.34 3.03 -3.15
N ASP A 16 1.37 2.13 -3.22
CA ASP A 16 1.06 1.31 -2.06
C ASP A 16 2.14 0.25 -1.84
N CYS A 17 2.16 -0.35 -0.67
CA CYS A 17 3.12 -1.39 -0.31
C CYS A 17 2.58 -2.79 -0.56
N ASP A 18 1.48 -3.15 0.12
CA ASP A 18 0.91 -4.49 0.13
C ASP A 18 0.09 -4.72 -1.15
N GLY A 19 0.37 -5.80 -1.89
CA GLY A 19 -0.26 -6.09 -3.17
C GLY A 19 0.31 -5.33 -4.37
N VAL A 20 1.14 -4.31 -4.14
CA VAL A 20 1.79 -3.49 -5.19
C VAL A 20 3.29 -3.70 -5.22
N MET A 21 4.00 -3.32 -4.14
CA MET A 21 5.45 -3.51 -4.04
C MET A 21 5.82 -4.93 -3.63
N PHE A 22 4.95 -5.54 -2.82
CA PHE A 22 5.14 -6.87 -2.25
C PHE A 22 3.85 -7.67 -2.29
N ASP A 23 3.92 -8.94 -2.68
CA ASP A 23 2.91 -9.92 -2.26
C ASP A 23 3.17 -10.25 -0.79
N SER A 24 2.37 -9.68 0.08
CA SER A 24 2.47 -9.81 1.54
C SER A 24 1.35 -10.68 2.14
N ARG A 25 0.52 -11.35 1.32
CA ARG A 25 -0.63 -12.12 1.81
C ARG A 25 -0.21 -13.19 2.80
N GLN A 26 0.82 -13.97 2.46
CA GLN A 26 1.32 -15.02 3.34
C GLN A 26 1.84 -14.46 4.65
N ALA A 27 2.54 -13.33 4.63
CA ALA A 27 3.05 -12.67 5.82
C ALA A 27 1.91 -12.15 6.72
N ASN A 28 0.91 -11.50 6.13
CA ASN A 28 -0.26 -11.00 6.84
C ASN A 28 -1.09 -12.14 7.43
N GLU A 29 -1.33 -13.22 6.67
CA GLU A 29 -2.04 -14.41 7.15
C GLU A 29 -1.31 -15.06 8.33
N ALA A 30 0.00 -15.23 8.24
CA ALA A 30 0.78 -15.79 9.33
C ALA A 30 0.73 -14.92 10.59
N TYR A 31 0.84 -13.60 10.43
CA TYR A 31 0.80 -12.65 11.54
C TYR A 31 -0.57 -12.64 12.25
N TYR A 32 -1.67 -12.45 11.50
CA TYR A 32 -2.99 -12.39 12.13
C TYR A 32 -3.47 -13.74 12.65
N ASN A 33 -3.11 -14.85 12.00
CA ASN A 33 -3.37 -16.17 12.54
C ASN A 33 -2.57 -16.45 13.82
N HIS A 34 -1.37 -15.88 13.97
CA HIS A 34 -0.63 -15.91 15.23
C HIS A 34 -1.38 -15.15 16.36
N VAL A 35 -1.95 -13.98 16.03
CA VAL A 35 -2.80 -13.24 17.00
C VAL A 35 -4.04 -14.06 17.37
N LEU A 36 -4.76 -14.61 16.39
CA LEU A 36 -5.97 -15.41 16.62
C LEU A 36 -5.67 -16.66 17.46
N ALA A 37 -4.56 -17.36 17.17
CA ALA A 37 -4.17 -18.56 17.89
C ALA A 37 -3.84 -18.29 19.37
N HIS A 38 -3.29 -17.13 19.70
CA HIS A 38 -3.06 -16.71 21.08
C HIS A 38 -4.35 -16.68 21.92
N PHE A 39 -5.48 -16.35 21.28
CA PHE A 39 -6.81 -16.29 21.88
C PHE A 39 -7.66 -17.53 21.56
N GLU A 40 -7.02 -18.64 21.20
CA GLU A 40 -7.68 -19.93 20.87
C GLU A 40 -8.77 -19.82 19.80
N LYS A 41 -8.64 -18.84 18.88
CA LYS A 41 -9.56 -18.64 17.76
C LYS A 41 -9.11 -19.40 16.51
N PRO A 42 -10.07 -19.81 15.67
CA PRO A 42 -9.75 -20.45 14.41
C PRO A 42 -8.97 -19.50 13.47
N PRO A 43 -8.16 -20.04 12.55
CA PRO A 43 -7.49 -19.25 11.55
C PRO A 43 -8.49 -18.51 10.65
N MET A 44 -8.03 -17.42 10.04
CA MET A 44 -8.83 -16.56 9.17
C MET A 44 -9.43 -17.34 7.99
N ASN A 45 -10.65 -17.01 7.64
CA ASN A 45 -11.26 -17.37 6.37
C ASN A 45 -10.79 -16.40 5.24
N SER A 46 -11.17 -16.72 3.98
CA SER A 46 -10.75 -15.94 2.81
C SER A 46 -11.29 -14.49 2.80
N GLN A 47 -12.43 -14.22 3.43
CA GLN A 47 -12.98 -12.86 3.54
C GLN A 47 -12.17 -12.04 4.56
N GLN A 48 -11.83 -12.64 5.69
CA GLN A 48 -10.99 -12.03 6.71
C GLN A 48 -9.57 -11.75 6.18
N SER A 49 -8.98 -12.70 5.43
CA SER A 49 -7.68 -12.53 4.79
C SER A 49 -7.68 -11.32 3.82
N ARG A 50 -8.73 -11.18 3.00
CA ARG A 50 -8.86 -9.99 2.12
C ARG A 50 -8.98 -8.70 2.91
N TYR A 51 -9.76 -8.68 3.99
CA TYR A 51 -9.95 -7.48 4.80
C TYR A 51 -8.63 -7.00 5.42
N VAL A 52 -7.89 -7.89 6.10
CA VAL A 52 -6.64 -7.53 6.78
C VAL A 52 -5.51 -7.11 5.82
N HIS A 53 -5.64 -7.47 4.56
CA HIS A 53 -4.66 -7.07 3.54
C HIS A 53 -4.75 -5.59 3.14
N MET A 54 -5.93 -4.98 3.29
CA MET A 54 -6.22 -3.61 2.84
C MET A 54 -6.24 -2.58 3.98
N HIS A 55 -6.54 -3.02 5.21
CA HIS A 55 -6.82 -2.13 6.33
C HIS A 55 -5.63 -1.98 7.27
N THR A 56 -5.72 -1.01 8.20
CA THR A 56 -4.69 -0.86 9.23
C THR A 56 -4.66 -2.06 10.16
N ALA A 57 -3.56 -2.22 10.88
CA ALA A 57 -3.44 -3.35 11.80
C ALA A 57 -4.44 -3.29 12.96
N ASP A 58 -4.78 -2.10 13.45
CA ASP A 58 -5.78 -1.95 14.51
C ASP A 58 -7.19 -2.25 13.99
N ASP A 59 -7.57 -1.73 12.79
CA ASP A 59 -8.86 -2.06 12.14
C ASP A 59 -8.98 -3.55 11.85
N SER A 60 -7.88 -4.18 11.42
CA SER A 60 -7.83 -5.61 11.13
C SER A 60 -8.12 -6.46 12.37
N VAL A 61 -7.51 -6.14 13.50
CA VAL A 61 -7.79 -6.86 14.76
C VAL A 61 -9.21 -6.58 15.24
N ALA A 62 -9.68 -5.34 15.17
CA ALA A 62 -11.06 -5.00 15.52
C ALA A 62 -12.07 -5.78 14.66
N TYR A 63 -11.82 -5.92 13.35
CA TYR A 63 -12.66 -6.71 12.46
C TYR A 63 -12.64 -8.22 12.77
N LEU A 64 -11.46 -8.77 13.07
CA LEU A 64 -11.30 -10.20 13.35
C LEU A 64 -11.98 -10.62 14.66
N PHE A 65 -12.01 -9.73 15.64
CA PHE A 65 -12.61 -10.00 16.95
C PHE A 65 -14.06 -9.49 17.04
N GLY A 66 -14.45 -8.47 16.28
CA GLY A 66 -15.81 -7.92 16.30
C GLY A 66 -16.26 -7.54 17.71
N ASP A 67 -17.43 -8.04 18.11
CA ASP A 67 -18.02 -7.80 19.44
C ASP A 67 -17.52 -8.79 20.52
N ASP A 68 -16.43 -9.51 20.27
CA ASP A 68 -15.85 -10.44 21.23
C ASP A 68 -15.33 -9.66 22.46
N PRO A 69 -15.61 -10.15 23.70
CA PRO A 69 -15.11 -9.51 24.91
C PRO A 69 -13.58 -9.37 24.99
N LEU A 70 -12.84 -10.18 24.22
CA LEU A 70 -11.38 -10.17 24.15
C LEU A 70 -10.83 -9.16 23.12
N ALA A 71 -11.65 -8.38 22.42
CA ALA A 71 -11.23 -7.47 21.34
C ALA A 71 -10.21 -6.43 21.84
N GLU A 72 -10.44 -5.82 23.01
CA GLU A 72 -9.50 -4.84 23.58
C GLU A 72 -8.16 -5.49 23.97
N GLU A 73 -8.21 -6.70 24.55
CA GLU A 73 -7.01 -7.44 24.91
C GLU A 73 -6.22 -7.87 23.67
N ALA A 74 -6.90 -8.26 22.60
CA ALA A 74 -6.28 -8.60 21.32
C ALA A 74 -5.59 -7.40 20.68
N LEU A 75 -6.17 -6.21 20.74
CA LEU A 75 -5.53 -4.97 20.31
C LEU A 75 -4.29 -4.65 21.15
N ALA A 76 -4.36 -4.82 22.47
CA ALA A 76 -3.22 -4.63 23.36
C ALA A 76 -2.10 -5.64 23.08
N TYR A 77 -2.44 -6.91 22.88
CA TYR A 77 -1.50 -7.97 22.54
C TYR A 77 -0.83 -7.70 21.18
N ARG A 78 -1.61 -7.35 20.16
CA ARG A 78 -1.10 -7.00 18.82
C ARG A 78 -0.03 -5.91 18.88
N ARG A 79 -0.19 -4.91 19.74
CA ARG A 79 0.78 -3.81 19.89
C ARG A 79 2.08 -4.22 20.58
N GLN A 80 2.10 -5.37 21.25
CA GLN A 80 3.28 -5.91 21.93
C GLN A 80 4.07 -6.89 21.04
N ILE A 81 3.43 -7.50 20.05
CA ILE A 81 4.08 -8.46 19.17
C ILE A 81 4.67 -7.79 17.94
N SER A 82 5.86 -8.23 17.56
CA SER A 82 6.54 -7.72 16.37
C SER A 82 6.05 -8.42 15.10
N TYR A 83 5.87 -7.65 14.03
CA TYR A 83 5.64 -8.18 12.68
C TYR A 83 6.95 -8.65 12.01
N PHE A 84 8.12 -8.29 12.54
CA PHE A 84 9.41 -8.54 11.90
C PHE A 84 9.68 -10.02 11.57
N PRO A 85 9.29 -11.02 12.39
CA PRO A 85 9.45 -12.44 12.04
C PRO A 85 8.70 -12.86 10.76
N PHE A 86 7.69 -12.09 10.33
CA PHE A 86 6.86 -12.40 9.18
C PHE A 86 7.32 -11.68 7.89
N ILE A 87 8.18 -10.64 7.99
CA ILE A 87 8.72 -9.93 6.82
C ILE A 87 9.39 -10.87 5.81
N PRO A 88 10.14 -11.93 6.20
CA PRO A 88 10.71 -12.87 5.24
C PRO A 88 9.71 -13.63 4.36
N LEU A 89 8.42 -13.62 4.74
CA LEU A 89 7.33 -14.22 3.94
C LEU A 89 6.79 -13.26 2.88
N MET A 90 7.18 -11.98 2.91
CA MET A 90 6.84 -11.01 1.88
C MET A 90 7.68 -11.25 0.63
N GLN A 91 7.03 -11.32 -0.52
CA GLN A 91 7.70 -11.50 -1.80
C GLN A 91 7.69 -10.20 -2.58
N MET A 92 8.89 -9.66 -2.87
CA MET A 92 9.01 -8.45 -3.68
C MET A 92 8.49 -8.71 -5.09
N GLU A 93 7.67 -7.78 -5.59
CA GLU A 93 7.10 -7.89 -6.93
C GLU A 93 8.19 -7.90 -8.02
N PRO A 94 8.03 -8.76 -9.05
CA PRO A 94 8.98 -8.84 -10.14
C PRO A 94 9.17 -7.48 -10.81
N HIS A 95 10.43 -7.16 -11.12
CA HIS A 95 10.84 -5.92 -11.80
C HIS A 95 10.64 -4.62 -11.02
N LEU A 96 10.17 -4.65 -9.76
CA LEU A 96 10.01 -3.44 -8.94
C LEU A 96 11.32 -2.65 -8.86
N LYS A 97 12.43 -3.31 -8.48
CA LYS A 97 13.72 -2.63 -8.32
C LYS A 97 14.20 -1.98 -9.60
N ALA A 98 14.13 -2.69 -10.73
CA ALA A 98 14.50 -2.15 -12.03
C ALA A 98 13.61 -0.96 -12.44
N PHE A 99 12.32 -1.00 -12.10
CA PHE A 99 11.40 0.12 -12.34
C PHE A 99 11.74 1.33 -11.45
N LEU A 100 12.06 1.12 -10.18
CA LEU A 100 12.52 2.20 -9.29
C LEU A 100 13.84 2.83 -9.77
N GLU A 101 14.76 2.03 -10.28
CA GLU A 101 16.01 2.51 -10.92
C GLU A 101 15.72 3.36 -12.16
N TYR A 102 14.75 2.95 -12.98
CA TYR A 102 14.28 3.73 -14.13
C TYR A 102 13.65 5.08 -13.72
N LEU A 103 12.82 5.09 -12.66
CA LEU A 103 12.14 6.31 -12.22
C LEU A 103 13.11 7.37 -11.67
N ARG A 104 14.14 6.95 -10.98
CA ARG A 104 15.00 7.78 -10.14
C ARG A 104 15.61 9.02 -10.81
N PRO A 105 16.05 8.99 -12.08
CA PRO A 105 16.61 10.17 -12.73
C PRO A 105 15.59 11.28 -13.02
N THR A 106 14.31 10.92 -13.15
CA THR A 106 13.30 11.81 -13.74
C THR A 106 12.12 12.07 -12.81
N TYR A 107 11.70 11.07 -12.04
CA TYR A 107 10.49 11.11 -11.24
C TYR A 107 10.81 11.17 -9.74
N LYS A 108 9.98 11.89 -8.99
CA LYS A 108 9.88 11.72 -7.55
C LYS A 108 9.16 10.42 -7.23
N THR A 109 9.51 9.80 -6.13
CA THR A 109 8.90 8.53 -5.70
C THR A 109 8.50 8.62 -4.23
N ALA A 110 7.29 8.14 -3.93
CA ALA A 110 6.78 8.13 -2.56
C ALA A 110 5.99 6.85 -2.28
N ILE A 111 5.81 6.55 -1.00
CA ILE A 111 4.95 5.47 -0.52
C ILE A 111 3.80 6.08 0.28
N SER A 112 2.57 5.57 0.02
CA SER A 112 1.38 5.81 0.83
C SER A 112 0.77 4.46 1.21
N THR A 113 0.88 4.07 2.47
CA THR A 113 0.49 2.73 2.92
C THR A 113 -0.29 2.73 4.23
N ASN A 114 -1.18 1.75 4.40
CA ASN A 114 -1.85 1.47 5.68
C ASN A 114 -0.98 0.64 6.65
N ARG A 115 0.22 0.24 6.24
CA ARG A 115 1.23 -0.29 7.18
C ARG A 115 1.55 0.75 8.25
N SER A 116 1.90 0.27 9.45
CA SER A 116 2.28 1.11 10.58
C SER A 116 3.81 1.24 10.70
N ASP A 117 4.37 0.68 11.75
CA ASP A 117 5.77 0.76 12.17
C ASP A 117 6.75 -0.13 11.38
N THR A 118 6.24 -0.98 10.52
CA THR A 118 7.05 -1.99 9.81
C THR A 118 7.70 -1.48 8.54
N MET A 119 7.21 -0.37 7.95
CA MET A 119 7.61 0.07 6.62
C MET A 119 9.12 0.33 6.49
N HIS A 120 9.71 0.99 7.49
CA HIS A 120 11.16 1.24 7.48
C HIS A 120 11.96 -0.07 7.43
N ARG A 121 11.55 -1.08 8.21
CA ARG A 121 12.21 -2.37 8.24
C ARG A 121 12.04 -3.14 6.93
N VAL A 122 10.86 -3.12 6.33
CA VAL A 122 10.60 -3.74 5.01
C VAL A 122 11.52 -3.15 3.95
N LEU A 123 11.64 -1.83 3.89
CA LEU A 123 12.54 -1.17 2.94
C LEU A 123 14.01 -1.51 3.18
N LEU A 124 14.43 -1.60 4.45
CA LEU A 124 15.81 -1.96 4.83
C LEU A 124 16.15 -3.38 4.39
N ASP A 125 15.32 -4.36 4.75
CA ASP A 125 15.57 -5.76 4.49
C ASP A 125 15.61 -6.10 2.98
N HIS A 126 14.93 -5.29 2.16
CA HIS A 126 14.91 -5.45 0.70
C HIS A 126 15.83 -4.48 -0.05
N GLY A 127 16.57 -3.62 0.66
CA GLY A 127 17.51 -2.66 0.06
C GLY A 127 16.82 -1.60 -0.80
N LEU A 128 15.64 -1.13 -0.38
CA LEU A 128 14.81 -0.18 -1.13
C LEU A 128 14.79 1.24 -0.55
N GLN A 129 15.41 1.51 0.60
CA GLN A 129 15.33 2.80 1.30
C GLN A 129 15.75 3.99 0.42
N ALA A 130 16.82 3.80 -0.38
CA ALA A 130 17.38 4.87 -1.21
C ALA A 130 16.53 5.21 -2.45
N TYR A 131 15.47 4.45 -2.70
CA TYR A 131 14.62 4.66 -3.89
C TYR A 131 13.43 5.58 -3.63
N PHE A 132 13.09 5.88 -2.38
CA PHE A 132 11.92 6.68 -2.05
C PHE A 132 12.33 8.01 -1.42
N ASP A 133 11.79 9.11 -1.99
CA ASP A 133 11.99 10.46 -1.47
C ASP A 133 11.12 10.72 -0.23
N LEU A 134 9.96 10.05 -0.12
CA LEU A 134 9.02 10.20 0.99
C LEU A 134 8.25 8.91 1.26
N VAL A 135 8.05 8.59 2.54
CA VAL A 135 7.19 7.48 3.00
C VAL A 135 6.16 8.04 3.97
N ILE A 136 4.88 7.79 3.70
CA ILE A 136 3.76 8.10 4.60
C ILE A 136 3.05 6.79 4.95
N SER A 137 3.13 6.42 6.22
CA SER A 137 2.48 5.26 6.82
C SER A 137 1.16 5.65 7.50
N SER A 138 0.41 4.66 8.01
CA SER A 138 -0.79 4.94 8.81
C SER A 138 -0.50 5.71 10.10
N LEU A 139 0.72 5.65 10.61
CA LEU A 139 1.13 6.39 11.82
C LEU A 139 1.40 7.89 11.56
N ASP A 140 1.63 8.25 10.30
CA ASP A 140 1.93 9.64 9.91
C ASP A 140 0.68 10.46 9.65
N VAL A 141 -0.51 9.87 9.65
CA VAL A 141 -1.78 10.53 9.34
C VAL A 141 -2.80 10.31 10.45
N LYS A 142 -3.77 11.22 10.55
CA LYS A 142 -4.89 11.05 11.47
C LYS A 142 -5.94 10.07 10.93
N ARG A 143 -6.08 10.05 9.61
CA ARG A 143 -7.04 9.22 8.89
C ARG A 143 -6.33 8.46 7.77
N PRO A 144 -6.06 7.17 7.97
CA PRO A 144 -5.44 6.32 6.93
C PRO A 144 -6.38 6.10 5.74
N LYS A 145 -5.89 5.44 4.67
CA LYS A 145 -6.72 5.05 3.52
C LYS A 145 -7.94 4.23 3.98
N PRO A 146 -9.12 4.49 3.47
CA PRO A 146 -9.48 5.18 2.22
C PRO A 146 -9.52 6.71 2.30
N HIS A 147 -9.16 7.34 3.43
CA HIS A 147 -9.08 8.79 3.50
C HIS A 147 -7.88 9.30 2.69
N PRO A 148 -7.99 10.43 1.94
CA PRO A 148 -6.92 10.91 1.05
C PRO A 148 -5.76 11.59 1.76
N GLU A 149 -5.73 11.66 3.09
CA GLU A 149 -4.78 12.49 3.85
C GLU A 149 -3.31 12.18 3.51
N SER A 150 -2.92 10.90 3.40
CA SER A 150 -1.56 10.50 3.04
C SER A 150 -1.16 11.02 1.66
N LEU A 151 -2.04 10.85 0.67
CA LEU A 151 -1.80 11.30 -0.70
C LEU A 151 -1.72 12.83 -0.80
N LEU A 152 -2.61 13.56 -0.12
CA LEU A 152 -2.61 15.01 -0.09
C LEU A 152 -1.36 15.56 0.61
N ARG A 153 -0.86 14.92 1.67
CA ARG A 153 0.40 15.27 2.32
C ARG A 153 1.60 15.05 1.39
N ILE A 154 1.61 13.99 0.60
CA ILE A 154 2.65 13.72 -0.39
C ILE A 154 2.65 14.81 -1.47
N LEU A 155 1.49 15.15 -2.04
CA LEU A 155 1.37 16.24 -3.02
C LEU A 155 1.87 17.59 -2.45
N SER A 156 1.45 17.90 -1.23
CA SER A 156 1.87 19.13 -0.53
C SER A 156 3.38 19.17 -0.31
N HIS A 157 3.99 18.05 0.09
CA HIS A 157 5.44 17.95 0.30
C HIS A 157 6.24 18.27 -0.95
N PHE A 158 5.80 17.79 -2.11
CA PHE A 158 6.48 18.06 -3.39
C PHE A 158 5.97 19.30 -4.11
N SER A 159 4.96 20.01 -3.57
CA SER A 159 4.31 21.16 -4.19
C SER A 159 3.79 20.82 -5.60
N LEU A 160 3.16 19.65 -5.77
CA LEU A 160 2.62 19.14 -7.02
C LEU A 160 1.09 19.18 -7.04
N LEU A 161 0.53 19.30 -8.23
CA LEU A 161 -0.90 19.15 -8.47
C LEU A 161 -1.27 17.68 -8.61
N PRO A 162 -2.54 17.28 -8.37
CA PRO A 162 -2.96 15.90 -8.48
C PRO A 162 -2.70 15.23 -9.85
N ASP A 163 -2.80 15.99 -10.94
CA ASP A 163 -2.55 15.52 -12.31
C ASP A 163 -1.06 15.46 -12.71
N GLU A 164 -0.17 15.87 -11.80
CA GLU A 164 1.28 15.67 -11.92
C GLU A 164 1.78 14.43 -11.18
N ALA A 165 0.86 13.68 -10.56
CA ALA A 165 1.15 12.43 -9.87
C ALA A 165 0.30 11.27 -10.40
N ILE A 166 0.81 10.05 -10.25
CA ILE A 166 0.01 8.82 -10.34
C ILE A 166 0.15 8.05 -9.04
N TYR A 167 -0.93 7.35 -8.66
CA TYR A 167 -0.93 6.45 -7.51
C TYR A 167 -1.11 5.01 -7.99
N VAL A 168 -0.18 4.13 -7.61
CA VAL A 168 -0.22 2.70 -7.93
C VAL A 168 -0.80 1.98 -6.73
N GLY A 169 -1.96 1.36 -6.89
CA GLY A 169 -2.71 0.67 -5.84
C GLY A 169 -3.39 -0.58 -6.38
N ASP A 170 -3.76 -1.51 -5.51
CA ASP A 170 -4.40 -2.77 -5.89
C ASP A 170 -5.76 -3.02 -5.22
N SER A 171 -6.20 -2.12 -4.33
CA SER A 171 -7.35 -2.31 -3.46
C SER A 171 -8.39 -1.20 -3.57
N GLU A 172 -9.61 -1.49 -3.11
CA GLU A 172 -10.70 -0.52 -3.04
C GLU A 172 -10.36 0.69 -2.15
N VAL A 173 -9.59 0.49 -1.08
CA VAL A 173 -9.16 1.61 -0.23
C VAL A 173 -8.20 2.54 -0.95
N ASP A 174 -7.43 2.04 -1.92
CA ASP A 174 -6.56 2.84 -2.78
C ASP A 174 -7.38 3.64 -3.80
N GLU A 175 -8.36 2.99 -4.42
CA GLU A 175 -9.27 3.65 -5.36
C GLU A 175 -9.98 4.83 -4.70
N LEU A 176 -10.57 4.60 -3.53
CA LEU A 176 -11.30 5.64 -2.79
C LEU A 176 -10.36 6.79 -2.37
N ALA A 177 -9.16 6.47 -1.88
CA ALA A 177 -8.18 7.49 -1.50
C ALA A 177 -7.70 8.30 -2.71
N ALA A 178 -7.36 7.65 -3.83
CA ALA A 178 -6.92 8.29 -5.06
C ALA A 178 -8.01 9.22 -5.62
N LYS A 179 -9.25 8.71 -5.71
CA LYS A 179 -10.42 9.49 -6.16
C LYS A 179 -10.65 10.72 -5.30
N ALA A 180 -10.59 10.57 -3.97
CA ALA A 180 -10.79 11.68 -3.05
C ALA A 180 -9.64 12.71 -3.07
N ALA A 181 -8.40 12.27 -3.40
CA ALA A 181 -7.25 13.14 -3.60
C ALA A 181 -7.21 13.79 -5.00
N GLY A 182 -8.02 13.31 -5.95
CA GLY A 182 -8.00 13.74 -7.35
C GLY A 182 -6.78 13.23 -8.13
N ILE A 183 -6.07 12.21 -7.62
CA ILE A 183 -4.89 11.62 -8.25
C ILE A 183 -5.33 10.48 -9.15
N PRO A 184 -4.87 10.40 -10.43
CA PRO A 184 -5.11 9.25 -11.28
C PRO A 184 -4.59 7.95 -10.65
N LEU A 185 -5.47 6.94 -10.49
CA LEU A 185 -5.10 5.60 -10.05
C LEU A 185 -4.56 4.79 -11.23
N VAL A 186 -3.46 4.08 -10.99
CA VAL A 186 -2.97 2.95 -11.78
C VAL A 186 -3.28 1.69 -10.99
N ALA A 187 -4.28 0.93 -11.42
CA ALA A 187 -4.66 -0.33 -10.77
C ALA A 187 -3.63 -1.42 -11.10
N TYR A 188 -3.01 -1.95 -10.06
CA TYR A 188 -2.00 -2.99 -10.17
C TYR A 188 -2.63 -4.37 -9.96
N LYS A 189 -2.59 -5.24 -10.99
CA LYS A 189 -3.13 -6.62 -10.94
C LYS A 189 -4.61 -6.74 -10.52
N ASN A 190 -5.36 -5.66 -10.56
CA ASN A 190 -6.78 -5.64 -10.18
C ASN A 190 -7.60 -4.91 -11.24
N ARG A 191 -8.37 -5.66 -12.03
CA ARG A 191 -9.21 -5.13 -13.12
C ARG A 191 -10.58 -4.65 -12.65
N ASP A 192 -10.95 -4.95 -11.41
CA ASP A 192 -12.26 -4.58 -10.86
C ASP A 192 -12.30 -3.13 -10.38
N LEU A 193 -11.12 -2.50 -10.17
CA LEU A 193 -11.03 -1.12 -9.73
C LEU A 193 -11.36 -0.14 -10.85
N SER A 194 -12.01 0.97 -10.50
CA SER A 194 -12.17 2.13 -11.37
C SER A 194 -10.88 2.94 -11.38
N ALA A 195 -10.08 2.80 -12.44
CA ALA A 195 -8.76 3.38 -12.53
C ALA A 195 -8.51 4.05 -13.88
N ALA A 196 -7.59 5.00 -13.92
CA ALA A 196 -7.14 5.64 -15.16
C ALA A 196 -6.39 4.65 -16.06
N LEU A 197 -5.67 3.70 -15.46
CA LEU A 197 -4.91 2.64 -16.14
C LEU A 197 -4.93 1.36 -15.32
N HIS A 198 -4.79 0.22 -16.03
CA HIS A 198 -4.61 -1.10 -15.42
C HIS A 198 -3.30 -1.71 -15.91
N VAL A 199 -2.48 -2.21 -14.98
CA VAL A 199 -1.21 -2.85 -15.28
C VAL A 199 -1.07 -4.17 -14.52
N GLU A 200 -0.46 -5.17 -15.17
CA GLU A 200 -0.23 -6.49 -14.57
C GLU A 200 1.20 -6.61 -14.00
N HIS A 201 2.10 -5.69 -14.36
CA HIS A 201 3.49 -5.70 -13.92
C HIS A 201 4.16 -4.34 -14.16
N PHE A 202 5.24 -4.06 -13.42
CA PHE A 202 5.96 -2.79 -13.51
C PHE A 202 6.56 -2.48 -14.88
N LYS A 203 6.93 -3.49 -15.69
CA LYS A 203 7.36 -3.25 -17.09
C LYS A 203 6.26 -2.61 -17.93
N GLY A 204 5.00 -2.98 -17.72
CA GLY A 204 3.88 -2.35 -18.42
C GLY A 204 3.76 -0.87 -18.04
N LEU A 205 3.86 -0.54 -16.77
CA LEU A 205 3.84 0.85 -16.31
C LEU A 205 5.04 1.65 -16.86
N GLN A 206 6.22 1.06 -16.89
CA GLN A 206 7.40 1.69 -17.50
C GLN A 206 7.17 2.03 -18.97
N SER A 207 6.65 1.09 -19.76
CA SER A 207 6.36 1.32 -21.19
C SER A 207 5.37 2.46 -21.41
N LEU A 208 4.37 2.60 -20.53
CA LEU A 208 3.40 3.71 -20.58
C LEU A 208 4.06 5.05 -20.27
N LEU A 209 4.95 5.13 -19.28
CA LEU A 209 5.71 6.33 -18.94
C LEU A 209 6.72 6.71 -20.05
N GLU A 210 7.25 5.74 -20.78
CA GLU A 210 8.13 5.97 -21.94
C GLU A 210 7.38 6.44 -23.19
N GLY A 211 6.05 6.47 -23.17
CA GLY A 211 5.21 6.82 -24.32
C GLY A 211 5.18 5.74 -25.41
N LYS A 212 5.46 4.49 -25.04
CA LYS A 212 5.48 3.33 -25.97
C LYS A 212 4.26 2.41 -25.79
N GLY A 213 3.21 2.89 -25.12
CA GLY A 213 1.97 2.16 -24.87
C GLY A 213 0.85 2.56 -25.82
#